data_05631a5aa2ca15de6cced67f1df8f9b2
#
_entry.id   05631a5aa2ca15de6cced67f1df8f9b2
#
_cell.length_a   1.000
_cell.length_b   1.000
_cell.length_c   1.000
_cell.angle_alpha   90.00
_cell.angle_beta   90.00
_cell.angle_gamma   90.00
#
_symmetry.space_group_name_H-M   'P 1'
#
loop_
_entity.id
_entity.type
_entity.pdbx_description
1 polymer ?
#
loop_
_entity_poly.entity_id
_entity_poly.type
_entity_poly.pdbx_seq_one_letter_code
_entity_poly.pdbx_strand_id
1 'polypeptide(L)'
;ASRGIEVVLMIFMVIGAVNFSLHWSFFNGDRQSYFKDSEYRYLLVMITLGSLFVFFLMMTQTDMSLPDTLRYAVFNTVSAVTTTGYNLPLVSGTGQYYWPIGALFVILVLITIGGSTGSTAGGIKLMRLSILMKVSNAEINRLSFPSSVFPLMYGDQRISREQILSAWSFFVLYCATLVVVTLLLAFNGLDLQSSVSLAVTNLANAGSAAQPLITDVIVGDENFISYEALPNFSKWLLCVTMLVGRLEFFAVLS
;
A
#
# COMPACT_ATOMS: atom_id res chain seq x y z
N ALA A 1 10.78 20.13 -3.15
CA ALA A 1 9.83 20.43 -4.23
C ALA A 1 8.97 21.63 -3.84
N SER A 2 8.44 22.40 -4.82
CA SER A 2 7.49 23.46 -4.49
C SER A 2 6.14 22.87 -4.08
N ARG A 3 5.41 23.52 -3.16
CA ARG A 3 4.08 23.05 -2.70
C ARG A 3 3.11 22.80 -3.85
N GLY A 4 3.21 23.57 -4.94
CA GLY A 4 2.38 23.38 -6.14
C GLY A 4 2.65 22.05 -6.86
N ILE A 5 3.91 21.66 -6.98
CA ILE A 5 4.30 20.38 -7.60
C ILE A 5 3.74 19.20 -6.80
N GLU A 6 3.80 19.27 -5.47
CA GLU A 6 3.28 18.22 -4.59
C GLU A 6 1.77 18.01 -4.73
N VAL A 7 1.01 19.11 -4.81
CA VAL A 7 -0.44 19.05 -5.04
C VAL A 7 -0.76 18.40 -6.39
N VAL A 8 -0.06 18.80 -7.45
CA VAL A 8 -0.23 18.19 -8.78
C VAL A 8 0.08 16.70 -8.74
N LEU A 9 1.19 16.31 -8.11
CA LEU A 9 1.55 14.89 -7.95
C LEU A 9 0.46 14.12 -7.19
N MET A 10 -0.01 14.63 -6.05
CA MET A 10 -1.08 13.95 -5.28
C MET A 10 -2.35 13.74 -6.10
N ILE A 11 -2.77 14.72 -6.90
CA ILE A 11 -3.95 14.58 -7.77
C ILE A 11 -3.74 13.45 -8.78
N PHE A 12 -2.60 13.41 -9.48
CA PHE A 12 -2.33 12.37 -10.46
C PHE A 12 -2.10 10.99 -9.84
N MET A 13 -1.51 10.91 -8.64
CA MET A 13 -1.41 9.67 -7.87
C MET A 13 -2.79 9.08 -7.57
N VAL A 14 -3.72 9.91 -7.07
CA VAL A 14 -5.10 9.46 -6.76
C VAL A 14 -5.82 9.05 -8.04
N ILE A 15 -5.74 9.84 -9.11
CA ILE A 15 -6.33 9.47 -10.42
C ILE A 15 -5.80 8.14 -10.91
N GLY A 16 -4.48 7.88 -10.84
CA GLY A 16 -3.88 6.63 -11.25
C GLY A 16 -4.29 5.41 -10.39
N ALA A 17 -4.62 5.62 -9.11
CA ALA A 17 -5.04 4.57 -8.20
C ALA A 17 -6.53 4.22 -8.25
N VAL A 18 -7.32 4.98 -8.99
CA VAL A 18 -8.74 4.71 -9.26
C VAL A 18 -8.85 3.77 -10.47
N ASN A 19 -9.90 2.92 -10.46
CA ASN A 19 -10.19 2.03 -11.58
C ASN A 19 -10.40 2.80 -12.88
N PHE A 20 -9.66 2.43 -13.94
CA PHE A 20 -9.75 3.09 -15.26
C PHE A 20 -11.15 2.99 -15.89
N SER A 21 -11.93 1.96 -15.57
CA SER A 21 -13.32 1.85 -16.05
C SER A 21 -14.20 3.00 -15.54
N LEU A 22 -13.94 3.53 -14.35
CA LEU A 22 -14.69 4.67 -13.81
C LEU A 22 -14.36 5.96 -14.58
N HIS A 23 -13.10 6.15 -14.97
CA HIS A 23 -12.72 7.28 -15.82
C HIS A 23 -13.43 7.21 -17.15
N TRP A 24 -13.48 6.03 -17.77
CA TRP A 24 -14.19 5.81 -19.03
C TRP A 24 -15.69 6.09 -18.90
N SER A 25 -16.35 5.59 -17.85
CA SER A 25 -17.77 5.85 -17.57
C SER A 25 -18.05 7.34 -17.39
N PHE A 26 -17.19 8.05 -16.67
CA PHE A 26 -17.31 9.48 -16.46
C PHE A 26 -17.23 10.27 -17.77
N PHE A 27 -16.28 9.95 -18.66
CA PHE A 27 -16.15 10.60 -19.97
C PHE A 27 -17.32 10.27 -20.91
N ASN A 28 -17.97 9.11 -20.73
CA ASN A 28 -19.17 8.71 -21.48
C ASN A 28 -20.47 9.28 -20.91
N GLY A 29 -20.40 10.19 -19.92
CA GLY A 29 -21.54 10.95 -19.44
C GLY A 29 -22.12 10.52 -18.09
N ASP A 30 -21.72 9.36 -17.52
CA ASP A 30 -22.15 8.97 -16.18
C ASP A 30 -21.23 9.62 -15.10
N ARG A 31 -21.52 10.88 -14.80
CA ARG A 31 -20.79 11.65 -13.79
C ARG A 31 -20.97 11.14 -12.36
N GLN A 32 -21.98 10.29 -12.12
CA GLN A 32 -22.23 9.72 -10.79
C GLN A 32 -21.49 8.42 -10.54
N SER A 33 -20.81 7.85 -11.55
CA SER A 33 -20.12 6.57 -11.46
C SER A 33 -19.13 6.51 -10.29
N TYR A 34 -18.38 7.57 -10.04
CA TYR A 34 -17.45 7.64 -8.91
C TYR A 34 -18.12 7.52 -7.54
N PHE A 35 -19.24 8.21 -7.33
CA PHE A 35 -19.94 8.20 -6.04
C PHE A 35 -20.70 6.88 -5.79
N LYS A 36 -21.09 6.18 -6.83
CA LYS A 36 -21.76 4.87 -6.75
C LYS A 36 -20.77 3.75 -6.49
N ASP A 37 -19.50 3.91 -6.93
CA ASP A 37 -18.48 2.89 -6.79
C ASP A 37 -18.02 2.72 -5.35
N SER A 38 -18.04 1.47 -4.87
CA SER A 38 -17.63 1.14 -3.51
C SER A 38 -16.10 1.18 -3.31
N GLU A 39 -15.31 0.81 -4.34
CA GLU A 39 -13.85 0.85 -4.24
C GLU A 39 -13.34 2.28 -4.14
N TYR A 40 -13.90 3.20 -4.93
CA TYR A 40 -13.54 4.61 -4.86
C TYR A 40 -13.82 5.20 -3.46
N ARG A 41 -14.97 4.86 -2.87
CA ARG A 41 -15.28 5.29 -1.50
C ARG A 41 -14.32 4.73 -0.47
N TYR A 42 -13.98 3.44 -0.57
CA TYR A 42 -12.99 2.81 0.32
C TYR A 42 -11.60 3.42 0.15
N LEU A 43 -11.19 3.73 -1.09
CA LEU A 43 -9.93 4.41 -1.38
C LEU A 43 -9.86 5.78 -0.68
N LEU A 44 -10.90 6.61 -0.79
CA LEU A 44 -10.96 7.91 -0.13
C LEU A 44 -10.95 7.79 1.39
N VAL A 45 -11.72 6.84 1.95
CA VAL A 45 -11.74 6.57 3.40
C VAL A 45 -10.34 6.16 3.87
N MET A 46 -9.66 5.27 3.13
CA MET A 46 -8.32 4.80 3.47
C MET A 46 -7.29 5.93 3.43
N ILE A 47 -7.34 6.79 2.40
CA ILE A 47 -6.48 7.98 2.33
C ILE A 47 -6.75 8.92 3.51
N THR A 48 -8.02 9.19 3.80
CA THR A 48 -8.39 10.14 4.87
C THR A 48 -8.00 9.61 6.25
N LEU A 49 -8.40 8.37 6.58
CA LEU A 49 -8.09 7.77 7.88
C LEU A 49 -6.58 7.53 8.04
N GLY A 50 -5.92 7.07 7.00
CA GLY A 50 -4.46 6.89 6.99
C GLY A 50 -3.73 8.20 7.21
N SER A 51 -4.13 9.28 6.52
CA SER A 51 -3.53 10.61 6.70
C SER A 51 -3.75 11.15 8.09
N LEU A 52 -4.94 11.00 8.66
CA LEU A 52 -5.24 11.43 10.02
C LEU A 52 -4.41 10.65 11.06
N PHE A 53 -4.26 9.35 10.86
CA PHE A 53 -3.50 8.51 11.79
C PHE A 53 -2.00 8.82 11.72
N VAL A 54 -1.43 8.94 10.52
CA VAL A 54 -0.03 9.34 10.33
C VAL A 54 0.20 10.76 10.88
N PHE A 55 -0.72 11.69 10.63
CA PHE A 55 -0.68 13.05 11.18
C PHE A 55 -0.62 13.03 12.71
N PHE A 56 -1.50 12.27 13.36
CA PHE A 56 -1.52 12.16 14.83
C PHE A 56 -0.20 11.59 15.38
N LEU A 57 0.34 10.53 14.76
CA LEU A 57 1.62 9.95 15.16
C LEU A 57 2.79 10.94 15.00
N MET A 58 2.80 11.68 13.91
CA MET A 58 3.83 12.69 13.68
C MET A 58 3.73 13.85 14.68
N MET A 59 2.52 14.31 14.98
CA MET A 59 2.29 15.37 15.98
C MET A 59 2.75 15.00 17.39
N THR A 60 2.67 13.74 17.76
CA THR A 60 3.08 13.28 19.09
C THR A 60 4.58 13.00 19.21
N GLN A 61 5.29 12.86 18.11
CA GLN A 61 6.68 12.40 18.10
C GLN A 61 7.65 13.34 17.35
N THR A 62 7.14 14.43 16.76
CA THR A 62 7.98 15.42 16.06
C THR A 62 7.58 16.85 16.47
N ASP A 63 8.56 17.74 16.55
CA ASP A 63 8.35 19.18 16.88
C ASP A 63 8.05 20.02 15.62
N MET A 64 7.38 19.45 14.64
CA MET A 64 7.07 20.14 13.37
C MET A 64 5.87 21.08 13.51
N SER A 65 5.82 22.11 12.64
CA SER A 65 4.65 22.96 12.55
C SER A 65 3.41 22.19 12.06
N LEU A 66 2.21 22.54 12.57
CA LEU A 66 0.95 21.91 12.15
C LEU A 66 0.78 21.83 10.62
N PRO A 67 1.03 22.92 9.84
CA PRO A 67 0.86 22.87 8.39
C PRO A 67 1.83 21.92 7.68
N ASP A 68 3.07 21.85 8.18
CA ASP A 68 4.07 20.98 7.59
C ASP A 68 3.78 19.51 7.96
N THR A 69 3.44 19.22 9.20
CA THR A 69 3.05 17.86 9.62
C THR A 69 1.87 17.33 8.79
N LEU A 70 0.83 18.15 8.57
CA LEU A 70 -0.30 17.78 7.74
C LEU A 70 0.13 17.50 6.28
N ARG A 71 0.97 18.37 5.73
CA ARG A 71 1.52 18.22 4.37
C ARG A 71 2.28 16.91 4.20
N TYR A 72 3.20 16.60 5.12
CA TYR A 72 3.97 15.35 5.09
C TYR A 72 3.07 14.13 5.27
N ALA A 73 2.14 14.17 6.22
CA ALA A 73 1.21 13.06 6.47
C ALA A 73 0.34 12.75 5.24
N VAL A 74 -0.28 13.77 4.65
CA VAL A 74 -1.17 13.59 3.48
C VAL A 74 -0.39 13.10 2.26
N PHE A 75 0.74 13.74 1.93
CA PHE A 75 1.53 13.37 0.74
C PHE A 75 2.02 11.92 0.82
N ASN A 76 2.64 11.54 1.94
CA ASN A 76 3.20 10.19 2.07
C ASN A 76 2.12 9.12 2.17
N THR A 77 0.97 9.44 2.79
CA THR A 77 -0.19 8.51 2.82
C THR A 77 -0.77 8.33 1.42
N VAL A 78 -0.98 9.40 0.65
CA VAL A 78 -1.45 9.30 -0.75
C VAL A 78 -0.46 8.46 -1.56
N SER A 79 0.82 8.75 -1.47
CA SER A 79 1.87 8.00 -2.17
C SER A 79 1.89 6.52 -1.79
N ALA A 80 1.67 6.20 -0.51
CA ALA A 80 1.63 4.83 0.00
C ALA A 80 0.41 4.06 -0.52
N VAL A 81 -0.79 4.63 -0.36
CA VAL A 81 -2.05 3.99 -0.78
C VAL A 81 -2.10 3.78 -2.29
N THR A 82 -1.58 4.73 -3.06
CA THR A 82 -1.51 4.64 -4.52
C THR A 82 -0.34 3.80 -5.02
N THR A 83 0.49 3.29 -4.10
CA THR A 83 1.74 2.56 -4.39
C THR A 83 2.68 3.27 -5.36
N THR A 84 2.64 4.60 -5.38
CA THR A 84 3.52 5.41 -6.25
C THR A 84 4.95 5.43 -5.71
N GLY A 85 5.12 5.45 -4.38
CA GLY A 85 6.42 5.34 -3.72
C GLY A 85 7.20 6.64 -3.58
N TYR A 86 6.64 7.80 -3.95
CA TYR A 86 7.29 9.07 -3.68
C TYR A 86 7.26 9.40 -2.19
N ASN A 87 8.40 9.88 -1.69
CA ASN A 87 8.54 10.30 -0.29
C ASN A 87 8.89 11.78 -0.22
N LEU A 88 8.29 12.49 0.73
CA LEU A 88 8.82 13.74 1.21
C LEU A 88 9.76 13.43 2.37
N PRO A 89 11.06 13.65 2.21
CA PRO A 89 12.01 13.40 3.28
C PRO A 89 11.81 14.39 4.42
N LEU A 90 11.75 13.87 5.65
CA LEU A 90 11.83 14.69 6.85
C LEU A 90 13.30 15.03 7.08
N VAL A 91 13.66 16.30 6.88
CA VAL A 91 15.01 16.79 7.17
C VAL A 91 14.97 17.42 8.56
N SER A 92 15.55 16.76 9.54
CA SER A 92 15.86 17.37 10.84
C SER A 92 16.96 18.42 10.65
N GLY A 93 17.06 19.39 11.58
CA GLY A 93 18.15 20.36 11.59
C GLY A 93 19.56 19.75 11.66
N THR A 94 19.66 18.45 11.94
CA THR A 94 20.91 17.65 11.92
C THR A 94 21.15 16.93 10.60
N GLY A 95 20.27 17.09 9.59
CA GLY A 95 20.36 16.41 8.30
C GLY A 95 19.90 14.94 8.29
N GLN A 96 19.51 14.40 9.45
CA GLN A 96 19.01 13.02 9.54
C GLN A 96 17.51 12.95 9.27
N TYR A 97 17.09 11.95 8.51
CA TYR A 97 15.68 11.64 8.29
C TYR A 97 15.12 10.97 9.54
N TYR A 98 14.14 11.58 10.16
CA TYR A 98 13.47 11.04 11.32
C TYR A 98 11.98 10.85 11.03
N TRP A 99 11.59 9.61 10.81
CA TRP A 99 10.20 9.20 10.74
C TRP A 99 9.84 8.41 12.00
N PRO A 100 8.71 8.72 12.65
CA PRO A 100 8.22 7.87 13.73
C PRO A 100 8.00 6.44 13.24
N ILE A 101 8.54 5.45 13.95
CA ILE A 101 8.43 4.02 13.58
C ILE A 101 6.97 3.61 13.39
N GLY A 102 6.07 4.11 14.24
CA GLY A 102 4.64 3.85 14.09
C GLY A 102 4.05 4.39 12.78
N ALA A 103 4.46 5.59 12.33
CA ALA A 103 4.01 6.15 11.07
C ALA A 103 4.53 5.34 9.87
N LEU A 104 5.77 4.88 9.94
CA LEU A 104 6.37 4.01 8.94
C LEU A 104 5.64 2.67 8.83
N PHE A 105 5.28 2.07 9.96
CA PHE A 105 4.50 0.83 9.98
C PHE A 105 3.12 1.02 9.31
N VAL A 106 2.43 2.12 9.61
CA VAL A 106 1.16 2.45 8.95
C VAL A 106 1.33 2.59 7.43
N ILE A 107 2.38 3.28 6.99
CA ILE A 107 2.71 3.43 5.57
C ILE A 107 2.92 2.05 4.91
N LEU A 108 3.66 1.12 5.55
CA LEU A 108 3.83 -0.24 5.03
C LEU A 108 2.50 -1.00 4.90
N VAL A 109 1.63 -0.89 5.89
CA VAL A 109 0.30 -1.51 5.83
C VAL A 109 -0.52 -0.93 4.67
N LEU A 110 -0.51 0.38 4.48
CA LEU A 110 -1.21 1.05 3.39
C LEU A 110 -0.68 0.62 2.01
N ILE A 111 0.64 0.52 1.86
CA ILE A 111 1.28 0.01 0.64
C ILE A 111 0.86 -1.45 0.36
N THR A 112 0.79 -2.29 1.41
CA THR A 112 0.36 -3.69 1.28
C THR A 112 -1.07 -3.80 0.78
N ILE A 113 -1.97 -2.94 1.26
CA ILE A 113 -3.37 -2.91 0.81
C ILE A 113 -3.45 -2.44 -0.65
N GLY A 114 -2.81 -1.32 -0.97
CA GLY A 114 -2.77 -0.75 -2.31
C GLY A 114 -4.07 -0.05 -2.72
N GLY A 115 -4.22 0.21 -4.03
CA GLY A 115 -5.35 0.93 -4.61
C GLY A 115 -6.47 0.05 -5.14
N SER A 116 -7.30 0.63 -6.03
CA SER A 116 -8.45 -0.05 -6.64
C SER A 116 -8.04 -1.10 -7.68
N THR A 117 -8.91 -2.08 -7.90
CA THR A 117 -8.77 -3.06 -8.98
C THR A 117 -8.88 -2.36 -10.34
N GLY A 118 -8.07 -2.78 -11.31
CA GLY A 118 -8.05 -2.12 -12.63
C GLY A 118 -7.40 -0.72 -12.63
N SER A 119 -6.56 -0.43 -11.62
CA SER A 119 -5.75 0.78 -11.51
C SER A 119 -4.27 0.50 -11.71
N THR A 120 -3.43 1.54 -11.71
CA THR A 120 -1.97 1.40 -11.77
C THR A 120 -1.35 0.92 -10.46
N ALA A 121 -2.08 0.99 -9.35
CA ALA A 121 -1.60 0.61 -8.03
C ALA A 121 -1.30 -0.89 -7.92
N GLY A 122 -0.29 -1.24 -7.15
CA GLY A 122 0.03 -2.61 -6.75
C GLY A 122 -0.66 -3.04 -5.45
N GLY A 123 -0.08 -4.01 -4.73
CA GLY A 123 -0.61 -4.53 -3.47
C GLY A 123 -1.74 -5.55 -3.64
N ILE A 124 -2.43 -5.87 -2.54
CA ILE A 124 -3.51 -6.87 -2.49
C ILE A 124 -4.76 -6.41 -3.24
N LYS A 125 -4.96 -5.10 -3.34
CA LYS A 125 -6.11 -4.36 -3.91
C LYS A 125 -7.36 -4.37 -3.03
N LEU A 126 -8.02 -3.21 -3.02
CA LEU A 126 -9.17 -2.92 -2.16
C LEU A 126 -10.34 -3.90 -2.35
N MET A 127 -10.63 -4.31 -3.58
CA MET A 127 -11.72 -5.27 -3.86
C MET A 127 -11.47 -6.60 -3.14
N ARG A 128 -10.28 -7.18 -3.29
CA ARG A 128 -9.95 -8.48 -2.66
C ARG A 128 -10.04 -8.37 -1.14
N LEU A 129 -9.47 -7.30 -0.56
CA LEU A 129 -9.54 -7.07 0.88
C LEU A 129 -10.99 -6.91 1.36
N SER A 130 -11.82 -6.16 0.65
CA SER A 130 -13.23 -5.99 1.02
C SER A 130 -14.04 -7.28 0.91
N ILE A 131 -13.76 -8.15 -0.07
CA ILE A 131 -14.36 -9.49 -0.15
C ILE A 131 -13.98 -10.31 1.07
N LEU A 132 -12.68 -10.37 1.42
CA LEU A 132 -12.19 -11.12 2.58
C LEU A 132 -12.81 -10.64 3.89
N MET A 133 -12.90 -9.32 4.09
CA MET A 133 -13.54 -8.75 5.29
C MET A 133 -15.04 -9.07 5.37
N LYS A 134 -15.78 -9.03 4.25
CA LYS A 134 -17.19 -9.40 4.21
C LYS A 134 -17.41 -10.88 4.51
N VAL A 135 -16.57 -11.75 3.96
CA VAL A 135 -16.62 -13.20 4.26
C VAL A 135 -16.33 -13.45 5.74
N SER A 136 -15.27 -12.84 6.28
CA SER A 136 -14.93 -12.99 7.70
C SER A 136 -16.06 -12.50 8.61
N ASN A 137 -16.67 -11.34 8.30
CA ASN A 137 -17.81 -10.83 9.07
C ASN A 137 -19.04 -11.75 8.96
N ALA A 138 -19.30 -12.35 7.79
CA ALA A 138 -20.39 -13.29 7.61
C ALA A 138 -20.16 -14.57 8.44
N GLU A 139 -18.94 -15.08 8.51
CA GLU A 139 -18.61 -16.24 9.33
C GLU A 139 -18.74 -15.94 10.84
N ILE A 140 -18.29 -14.76 11.29
CA ILE A 140 -18.49 -14.31 12.67
C ILE A 140 -19.99 -14.23 13.02
N ASN A 141 -20.81 -13.66 12.13
CA ASN A 141 -22.26 -13.58 12.32
C ASN A 141 -22.92 -14.96 12.35
N ARG A 142 -22.43 -15.91 11.56
CA ARG A 142 -22.91 -17.31 11.59
C ARG A 142 -22.65 -17.98 12.94
N LEU A 143 -21.55 -17.66 13.60
CA LEU A 143 -21.29 -18.21 14.94
C LEU A 143 -22.33 -17.72 15.96
N SER A 144 -22.84 -16.48 15.81
CA SER A 144 -23.87 -15.90 16.68
C SER A 144 -25.29 -16.33 16.28
N PHE A 145 -25.54 -16.49 14.97
CA PHE A 145 -26.84 -16.84 14.39
C PHE A 145 -26.75 -17.96 13.37
N PRO A 146 -26.63 -19.24 13.77
CA PRO A 146 -26.33 -20.38 12.89
C PRO A 146 -27.36 -20.62 11.77
N SER A 147 -28.63 -20.24 12.01
CA SER A 147 -29.75 -20.42 11.05
C SER A 147 -29.94 -19.26 10.08
N SER A 148 -29.18 -18.17 10.22
CA SER A 148 -29.35 -17.01 9.36
C SER A 148 -28.56 -17.13 8.04
N VAL A 149 -29.17 -16.70 6.95
CA VAL A 149 -28.53 -16.66 5.62
C VAL A 149 -28.12 -15.22 5.34
N PHE A 150 -26.83 -14.94 5.36
CA PHE A 150 -26.28 -13.62 5.02
C PHE A 150 -25.86 -13.61 3.54
N PRO A 151 -26.55 -12.86 2.67
CA PRO A 151 -26.12 -12.72 1.29
C PRO A 151 -24.81 -11.90 1.24
N LEU A 152 -23.77 -12.48 0.66
CA LEU A 152 -22.50 -11.78 0.41
C LEU A 152 -22.68 -10.91 -0.85
N MET A 153 -22.74 -9.60 -0.65
CA MET A 153 -22.93 -8.63 -1.73
C MET A 153 -21.71 -7.70 -1.85
N TYR A 154 -21.28 -7.44 -3.08
CA TYR A 154 -20.30 -6.40 -3.41
C TYR A 154 -20.96 -5.39 -4.37
N GLY A 155 -21.24 -4.17 -3.90
CA GLY A 155 -22.18 -3.29 -4.59
C GLY A 155 -23.54 -3.98 -4.74
N ASP A 156 -24.04 -4.04 -5.97
CA ASP A 156 -25.33 -4.67 -6.31
C ASP A 156 -25.19 -6.14 -6.76
N GLN A 157 -23.97 -6.69 -6.77
CA GLN A 157 -23.70 -8.04 -7.25
C GLN A 157 -23.43 -9.01 -6.09
N ARG A 158 -23.94 -10.25 -6.24
CA ARG A 158 -23.59 -11.33 -5.32
C ARG A 158 -22.16 -11.79 -5.57
N ILE A 159 -21.40 -11.95 -4.49
CA ILE A 159 -20.04 -12.49 -4.56
C ILE A 159 -20.13 -13.99 -4.83
N SER A 160 -19.54 -14.44 -5.93
CA SER A 160 -19.47 -15.86 -6.27
C SER A 160 -18.46 -16.61 -5.38
N ARG A 161 -18.63 -17.92 -5.26
CA ARG A 161 -17.67 -18.78 -4.53
C ARG A 161 -16.27 -18.74 -5.17
N GLU A 162 -16.20 -18.64 -6.47
CA GLU A 162 -14.95 -18.52 -7.22
C GLU A 162 -14.19 -17.26 -6.88
N GLN A 163 -14.88 -16.12 -6.79
CA GLN A 163 -14.29 -14.84 -6.37
C GLN A 163 -13.73 -14.91 -4.94
N ILE A 164 -14.44 -15.58 -4.04
CA ILE A 164 -13.97 -15.77 -2.66
C ILE A 164 -12.70 -16.64 -2.64
N LEU A 165 -12.69 -17.76 -3.34
CA LEU A 165 -11.53 -18.66 -3.41
C LEU A 165 -10.34 -17.97 -4.06
N SER A 166 -10.55 -17.23 -5.14
CA SER A 166 -9.51 -16.44 -5.81
C SER A 166 -8.91 -15.38 -4.87
N ALA A 167 -9.75 -14.65 -4.11
CA ALA A 167 -9.29 -13.66 -3.15
C ALA A 167 -8.45 -14.29 -2.03
N TRP A 168 -8.88 -15.44 -1.48
CA TRP A 168 -8.14 -16.19 -0.46
C TRP A 168 -6.82 -16.74 -1.00
N SER A 169 -6.83 -17.37 -2.17
CA SER A 169 -5.63 -17.92 -2.79
C SER A 169 -4.58 -16.85 -3.03
N PHE A 170 -5.02 -15.70 -3.56
CA PHE A 170 -4.13 -14.55 -3.77
C PHE A 170 -3.54 -14.04 -2.45
N PHE A 171 -4.39 -13.87 -1.42
CA PHE A 171 -3.94 -13.37 -0.12
C PHE A 171 -2.89 -14.29 0.53
N VAL A 172 -3.18 -15.60 0.58
CA VAL A 172 -2.25 -16.59 1.15
C VAL A 172 -0.91 -16.57 0.42
N LEU A 173 -0.94 -16.51 -0.89
CA LEU A 173 0.27 -16.58 -1.69
C LEU A 173 1.03 -15.23 -1.67
N TYR A 174 0.34 -14.09 -1.59
CA TYR A 174 0.98 -12.80 -1.34
C TYR A 174 1.74 -12.82 -0.01
N CYS A 175 1.11 -13.28 1.07
CA CYS A 175 1.74 -13.43 2.37
C CYS A 175 2.91 -14.43 2.33
N ALA A 176 2.75 -15.58 1.67
CA ALA A 176 3.82 -16.57 1.51
C ALA A 176 5.03 -15.99 0.76
N THR A 177 4.79 -15.28 -0.35
CA THR A 177 5.85 -14.63 -1.12
C THR A 177 6.56 -13.56 -0.28
N LEU A 178 5.81 -12.76 0.47
CA LEU A 178 6.36 -11.75 1.37
C LEU A 178 7.30 -12.39 2.41
N VAL A 179 6.86 -13.46 3.05
CA VAL A 179 7.69 -14.19 4.04
C VAL A 179 8.94 -14.77 3.39
N VAL A 180 8.82 -15.44 2.25
CA VAL A 180 9.95 -16.04 1.54
C VAL A 180 10.99 -14.98 1.14
N VAL A 181 10.54 -13.87 0.53
CA VAL A 181 11.44 -12.78 0.12
C VAL A 181 12.13 -12.15 1.33
N THR A 182 11.39 -11.90 2.42
CA THR A 182 11.96 -11.37 3.67
C THR A 182 13.04 -12.29 4.21
N LEU A 183 12.79 -13.60 4.29
CA LEU A 183 13.76 -14.57 4.77
C LEU A 183 15.02 -14.63 3.89
N LEU A 184 14.86 -14.60 2.57
CA LEU A 184 15.99 -14.62 1.65
C LEU A 184 16.84 -13.34 1.74
N LEU A 185 16.21 -12.18 1.96
CA LEU A 185 16.92 -10.92 2.19
C LEU A 185 17.66 -10.94 3.53
N ALA A 186 17.01 -11.40 4.60
CA ALA A 186 17.62 -11.53 5.92
C ALA A 186 18.77 -12.54 5.91
N PHE A 187 18.64 -13.67 5.21
CA PHE A 187 19.71 -14.65 5.03
C PHE A 187 20.92 -14.04 4.30
N ASN A 188 20.71 -13.05 3.44
CA ASN A 188 21.77 -12.35 2.73
C ASN A 188 22.41 -11.20 3.55
N GLY A 189 22.14 -11.13 4.86
CA GLY A 189 22.79 -10.24 5.81
C GLY A 189 22.09 -8.90 6.05
N LEU A 190 20.87 -8.72 5.52
CA LEU A 190 20.06 -7.53 5.82
C LEU A 190 19.35 -7.71 7.17
N ASP A 191 19.18 -6.63 7.93
CA ASP A 191 18.38 -6.63 9.14
C ASP A 191 16.89 -6.90 8.84
N LEU A 192 16.15 -7.33 9.86
CA LEU A 192 14.74 -7.72 9.69
C LEU A 192 13.86 -6.55 9.22
N GLN A 193 14.06 -5.35 9.76
CA GLN A 193 13.28 -4.17 9.41
C GLN A 193 13.47 -3.81 7.93
N SER A 194 14.71 -3.74 7.46
CA SER A 194 15.05 -3.48 6.06
C SER A 194 14.53 -4.59 5.15
N SER A 195 14.67 -5.86 5.56
CA SER A 195 14.20 -7.01 4.77
C SER A 195 12.68 -6.98 4.58
N VAL A 196 11.90 -6.74 5.63
CA VAL A 196 10.43 -6.60 5.55
C VAL A 196 10.04 -5.41 4.69
N SER A 197 10.68 -4.26 4.92
CA SER A 197 10.38 -3.02 4.19
C SER A 197 10.64 -3.15 2.70
N LEU A 198 11.77 -3.73 2.31
CA LEU A 198 12.11 -4.01 0.92
C LEU A 198 11.17 -5.05 0.30
N ALA A 199 10.84 -6.12 1.03
CA ALA A 199 9.92 -7.14 0.53
C ALA A 199 8.53 -6.55 0.25
N VAL A 200 7.95 -5.81 1.20
CA VAL A 200 6.63 -5.19 1.06
C VAL A 200 6.60 -4.19 -0.09
N THR A 201 7.53 -3.24 -0.10
CA THR A 201 7.50 -2.15 -1.08
C THR A 201 7.80 -2.62 -2.51
N ASN A 202 8.67 -3.61 -2.68
CA ASN A 202 8.96 -4.16 -4.00
C ASN A 202 7.86 -5.12 -4.48
N LEU A 203 7.25 -5.92 -3.60
CA LEU A 203 6.11 -6.76 -3.96
C LEU A 203 4.88 -5.93 -4.34
N ALA A 204 4.65 -4.80 -3.67
CA ALA A 204 3.59 -3.85 -4.01
C ALA A 204 3.97 -2.89 -5.15
N ASN A 205 5.18 -2.97 -5.70
CA ASN A 205 5.73 -2.07 -6.73
C ASN A 205 5.77 -0.58 -6.30
N ALA A 206 5.96 -0.32 -5.01
CA ALA A 206 6.13 1.00 -4.41
C ALA A 206 7.60 1.33 -4.07
N GLY A 207 8.55 0.69 -4.73
CA GLY A 207 10.00 0.63 -4.54
C GLY A 207 10.66 1.68 -3.63
N SER A 208 10.67 2.95 -4.03
CA SER A 208 11.34 4.02 -3.27
C SER A 208 10.67 4.36 -1.92
N ALA A 209 9.45 3.89 -1.66
CA ALA A 209 8.80 4.04 -0.35
C ALA A 209 9.55 3.31 0.78
N ALA A 210 10.43 2.37 0.47
CA ALA A 210 11.26 1.70 1.46
C ALA A 210 12.35 2.60 2.05
N GLN A 211 12.82 3.61 1.34
CA GLN A 211 13.99 4.41 1.74
C GLN A 211 13.95 4.97 3.17
N PRO A 212 12.83 5.54 3.67
CA PRO A 212 12.78 6.03 5.05
C PRO A 212 12.79 4.93 6.11
N LEU A 213 12.53 3.69 5.71
CA LEU A 213 12.37 2.52 6.59
C LEU A 213 13.64 1.72 6.76
N ILE A 214 14.63 1.98 5.92
CA ILE A 214 15.88 1.25 5.90
C ILE A 214 16.88 2.04 6.73
N THR A 215 17.07 1.64 7.99
CA THR A 215 17.90 2.39 8.96
C THR A 215 19.32 1.91 9.08
N ASP A 216 19.65 0.69 8.70
CA ASP A 216 20.90 0.04 9.15
C ASP A 216 21.68 -0.77 8.11
N VAL A 217 21.83 -0.33 6.88
CA VAL A 217 22.94 -0.85 6.10
C VAL A 217 24.08 0.14 6.12
N ILE A 218 25.00 -0.19 6.98
CA ILE A 218 26.26 0.46 7.23
C ILE A 218 27.03 0.70 5.92
N VAL A 219 27.00 1.90 5.41
CA VAL A 219 28.11 2.44 4.65
C VAL A 219 28.23 3.91 4.99
N GLY A 220 29.18 4.23 5.87
CA GLY A 220 29.74 5.56 6.10
C GLY A 220 28.77 6.73 6.11
N ASP A 221 28.77 7.49 7.17
CA ASP A 221 28.27 8.86 7.43
C ASP A 221 26.98 9.41 6.75
N GLU A 222 26.35 8.71 5.82
CA GLU A 222 25.05 9.11 5.23
C GLU A 222 24.08 7.93 5.30
N ASN A 223 23.07 8.05 6.16
CA ASN A 223 22.04 7.05 6.51
C ASN A 223 21.05 6.75 5.37
N PHE A 224 21.52 6.43 4.17
CA PHE A 224 20.71 5.99 3.05
C PHE A 224 21.21 4.67 2.50
N ILE A 225 20.36 3.65 2.55
CA ILE A 225 20.57 2.54 1.65
C ILE A 225 20.11 2.99 0.26
N SER A 226 21.08 3.35 -0.54
CA SER A 226 20.89 3.31 -1.98
C SER A 226 20.71 1.84 -2.38
N TYR A 227 19.74 1.54 -3.24
CA TYR A 227 19.64 0.21 -3.88
C TYR A 227 20.98 -0.22 -4.50
N GLU A 228 21.86 0.72 -4.81
CA GLU A 228 23.22 0.49 -5.32
C GLU A 228 24.10 -0.27 -4.32
N ALA A 229 23.95 -0.03 -3.01
CA ALA A 229 24.73 -0.65 -1.96
C ALA A 229 24.31 -2.09 -1.62
N LEU A 230 23.13 -2.53 -2.09
CA LEU A 230 22.64 -3.88 -1.84
C LEU A 230 23.53 -4.94 -2.53
N PRO A 231 23.68 -6.13 -1.92
CA PRO A 231 24.33 -7.27 -2.57
C PRO A 231 23.65 -7.64 -3.90
N ASN A 232 24.42 -8.11 -4.87
CA ASN A 232 23.88 -8.44 -6.20
C ASN A 232 22.74 -9.47 -6.15
N PHE A 233 22.83 -10.46 -5.26
CA PHE A 233 21.74 -11.43 -5.06
C PHE A 233 20.45 -10.75 -4.61
N SER A 234 20.51 -9.85 -3.62
CA SER A 234 19.33 -9.08 -3.15
C SER A 234 18.74 -8.24 -4.27
N LYS A 235 19.54 -7.61 -5.12
CA LYS A 235 19.06 -6.85 -6.29
C LYS A 235 18.26 -7.72 -7.25
N TRP A 236 18.79 -8.88 -7.64
CA TRP A 236 18.10 -9.81 -8.52
C TRP A 236 16.80 -10.35 -7.90
N LEU A 237 16.86 -10.69 -6.61
CA LEU A 237 15.68 -11.14 -5.86
C LEU A 237 14.58 -10.07 -5.88
N LEU A 238 14.92 -8.80 -5.62
CA LEU A 238 13.96 -7.70 -5.66
C LEU A 238 13.40 -7.46 -7.08
N CYS A 239 14.22 -7.57 -8.12
CA CYS A 239 13.71 -7.50 -9.50
C CYS A 239 12.65 -8.58 -9.79
N VAL A 240 12.92 -9.83 -9.38
CA VAL A 240 11.94 -10.92 -9.52
C VAL A 240 10.69 -10.64 -8.69
N THR A 241 10.85 -10.14 -7.47
CA THR A 241 9.74 -9.78 -6.58
C THR A 241 8.84 -8.70 -7.20
N MET A 242 9.42 -7.66 -7.81
CA MET A 242 8.67 -6.62 -8.54
C MET A 242 7.87 -7.20 -9.70
N LEU A 243 8.47 -8.10 -10.49
CA LEU A 243 7.78 -8.78 -11.59
C LEU A 243 6.61 -9.62 -11.10
N VAL A 244 6.82 -10.42 -10.04
CA VAL A 244 5.78 -11.25 -9.42
C VAL A 244 4.64 -10.38 -8.92
N GLY A 245 4.94 -9.27 -8.21
CA GLY A 245 3.94 -8.34 -7.72
C GLY A 245 3.16 -7.64 -8.83
N ARG A 246 3.81 -7.32 -9.96
CA ARG A 246 3.17 -6.61 -11.08
C ARG A 246 2.28 -7.49 -11.94
N LEU A 247 2.71 -8.70 -12.21
CA LEU A 247 1.98 -9.64 -13.08
C LEU A 247 0.75 -10.24 -12.38
N GLU A 248 0.48 -9.87 -11.12
CA GLU A 248 -0.57 -10.50 -10.34
C GLU A 248 -0.52 -12.03 -10.54
N PHE A 249 0.62 -12.62 -10.24
CA PHE A 249 1.10 -13.98 -10.55
C PHE A 249 0.00 -15.04 -10.71
N PHE A 250 -1.18 -14.78 -10.19
CA PHE A 250 -2.33 -15.68 -10.18
C PHE A 250 -3.37 -15.44 -11.26
N ALA A 251 -3.34 -14.28 -11.92
CA ALA A 251 -4.11 -14.11 -13.14
C ALA A 251 -3.54 -14.97 -14.29
N VAL A 252 -2.31 -15.47 -14.12
CA VAL A 252 -1.65 -16.34 -15.10
C VAL A 252 -1.89 -17.82 -14.80
N LEU A 253 -2.27 -18.17 -13.57
CA LEU A 253 -2.51 -19.56 -13.13
C LEU A 253 -4.00 -19.93 -13.09
N SER A 254 -4.90 -18.98 -13.29
CA SER A 254 -6.35 -19.16 -13.38
C SER A 254 -6.80 -19.21 -14.84
#